data_9486d4569718ac8667dcca05a4f61c71
#
_entry.id   9486d4569718ac8667dcca05a4f61c71
#
_cell.length_a   1.000
_cell.length_b   1.000
_cell.length_c   1.000
_cell.angle_alpha   90.00
_cell.angle_beta   90.00
_cell.angle_gamma   90.00
#
_symmetry.space_group_name_H-M   'P 1'
#
loop_
_entity.id
_entity.type
_entity.pdbx_description
1 polymer ?
#
loop_
_entity_poly.entity_id
_entity_poly.type
_entity_poly.pdbx_seq_one_letter_code
_entity_poly.pdbx_strand_id
1 'polypeptide(L)'
;YCVALVDDSRFELSFEEDLNRLICYLLLEKSNRFNDCNKSELKKLLLLLSSRSIAGCILNSLQSPLVEYVFLQLYQCIEYLFRLNSCFTLSAVHGIDLSKSIDIVLAHEFKISESDNLYRVIKENAAQATIDNFLKILPGTPEANSDTYNMVSSYIYRLRCSIAHLRYEQDDISNVDWENCITALIEILCSIYQKCDKDIVEVCKSKRSWTEISI
;
A
#
# COMPACT_ATOMS: atom_id res chain seq x y z
N TYR A 1 4.75 16.74 21.51
CA TYR A 1 4.50 16.14 20.19
C TYR A 1 3.51 14.97 20.23
N CYS A 2 3.41 14.21 21.34
CA CYS A 2 2.45 13.11 21.46
C CYS A 2 0.98 13.57 21.58
N VAL A 3 0.74 14.79 22.06
CA VAL A 3 -0.61 15.31 22.32
C VAL A 3 -1.41 15.61 21.03
N ALA A 4 -0.73 15.98 19.95
CA ALA A 4 -1.39 16.29 18.68
C ALA A 4 -1.95 15.06 17.93
N LEU A 5 -1.53 13.84 18.29
CA LEU A 5 -2.00 12.59 17.66
C LEU A 5 -3.27 12.03 18.35
N VAL A 6 -3.63 12.53 19.52
CA VAL A 6 -4.70 11.94 20.37
C VAL A 6 -6.01 12.71 20.29
N ASP A 7 -6.03 13.93 19.73
CA ASP A 7 -7.17 14.85 19.86
C ASP A 7 -8.15 14.87 18.66
N ASP A 8 -8.21 13.80 17.86
CA ASP A 8 -9.32 13.67 16.91
C ASP A 8 -10.39 12.70 17.47
N SER A 9 -11.09 13.19 18.49
CA SER A 9 -12.21 12.49 19.19
C SER A 9 -13.38 12.11 18.28
N ARG A 10 -13.28 12.35 16.97
CA ARG A 10 -14.30 12.01 15.98
C ARG A 10 -14.17 10.60 15.42
N PHE A 11 -13.13 9.86 15.78
CA PHE A 11 -12.91 8.50 15.33
C PHE A 11 -12.78 7.56 16.54
N GLU A 12 -13.79 6.75 16.79
CA GLU A 12 -13.70 5.55 17.63
C GLU A 12 -12.87 4.46 16.90
N LEU A 13 -11.61 4.76 16.58
CA LEU A 13 -10.68 3.77 16.10
C LEU A 13 -9.95 3.17 17.30
N SER A 14 -9.58 1.89 17.18
CA SER A 14 -9.01 1.20 18.32
C SER A 14 -7.73 1.88 18.79
N PHE A 15 -7.57 2.02 20.10
CA PHE A 15 -6.35 2.52 20.74
C PHE A 15 -5.09 1.79 20.23
N GLU A 16 -5.24 0.54 19.83
CA GLU A 16 -4.17 -0.30 19.29
C GLU A 16 -3.62 0.22 17.95
N GLU A 17 -4.48 0.68 17.04
CA GLU A 17 -4.05 1.19 15.73
C GLU A 17 -3.27 2.50 15.87
N ASP A 18 -3.70 3.40 16.75
CA ASP A 18 -2.98 4.64 17.03
C ASP A 18 -1.66 4.37 17.78
N LEU A 19 -1.65 3.38 18.66
CA LEU A 19 -0.42 2.92 19.32
C LEU A 19 0.58 2.36 18.31
N ASN A 20 0.14 1.53 17.38
CA ASN A 20 1.00 0.99 16.31
C ASN A 20 1.60 2.11 15.45
N ARG A 21 0.81 3.14 15.09
CA ARG A 21 1.33 4.31 14.36
C ARG A 21 2.42 5.05 15.14
N LEU A 22 2.17 5.30 16.42
CA LEU A 22 3.13 5.97 17.29
C LEU A 22 4.43 5.14 17.42
N ILE A 23 4.31 3.85 17.66
CA ILE A 23 5.45 2.94 17.73
C ILE A 23 6.24 2.95 16.42
N CYS A 24 5.56 2.84 15.27
CA CYS A 24 6.20 2.94 13.96
C CYS A 24 6.98 4.24 13.79
N TYR A 25 6.36 5.36 14.13
CA TYR A 25 6.99 6.67 14.01
C TYR A 25 8.27 6.78 14.84
N LEU A 26 8.24 6.29 16.08
CA LEU A 26 9.40 6.30 16.97
C LEU A 26 10.50 5.32 16.52
N LEU A 27 10.13 4.16 16.00
CA LEU A 27 11.09 3.17 15.50
C LEU A 27 11.74 3.61 14.20
N LEU A 28 11.03 4.31 13.32
CA LEU A 28 11.60 4.87 12.09
C LEU A 28 12.77 5.81 12.37
N GLU A 29 12.70 6.61 13.44
CA GLU A 29 13.81 7.49 13.84
C GLU A 29 15.08 6.72 14.14
N LYS A 30 14.96 5.60 14.83
CA LYS A 30 16.07 4.79 15.31
C LYS A 30 16.53 3.70 14.35
N SER A 31 15.74 3.43 13.31
CA SER A 31 16.01 2.34 12.37
C SER A 31 17.11 2.73 11.38
N ASN A 32 18.04 1.82 11.14
CA ASN A 32 18.99 1.90 10.04
C ASN A 32 18.50 1.13 8.79
N ARG A 33 17.28 0.62 8.82
CA ARG A 33 16.69 -0.19 7.73
C ARG A 33 16.38 0.64 6.49
N PHE A 34 15.94 1.86 6.68
CA PHE A 34 15.59 2.79 5.63
C PHE A 34 16.54 3.98 5.60
N ASN A 35 16.84 4.47 4.42
CA ASN A 35 17.55 5.74 4.25
C ASN A 35 16.67 6.92 4.72
N ASP A 36 17.27 8.09 4.86
CA ASP A 36 16.57 9.26 5.42
C ASP A 36 15.41 9.74 4.53
N CYS A 37 15.50 9.56 3.21
CA CYS A 37 14.41 9.86 2.28
C CYS A 37 13.21 8.95 2.56
N ASN A 38 13.41 7.63 2.62
CA ASN A 38 12.38 6.65 2.91
C ASN A 38 11.73 6.87 4.28
N LYS A 39 12.55 7.19 5.30
CA LYS A 39 12.04 7.55 6.64
C LYS A 39 11.13 8.77 6.58
N SER A 40 11.54 9.80 5.82
CA SER A 40 10.75 11.02 5.67
C SER A 40 9.39 10.74 5.01
N GLU A 41 9.38 9.96 3.93
CA GLU A 41 8.14 9.60 3.23
C GLU A 41 7.23 8.71 4.09
N LEU A 42 7.77 7.69 4.74
CA LEU A 42 6.99 6.83 5.65
C LEU A 42 6.41 7.61 6.85
N LYS A 43 7.13 8.61 7.37
CA LYS A 43 6.59 9.49 8.41
C LYS A 43 5.43 10.34 7.92
N LYS A 44 5.53 10.91 6.71
CA LYS A 44 4.43 11.64 6.08
C LYS A 44 3.21 10.71 5.91
N LEU A 45 3.45 9.48 5.44
CA LEU A 45 2.41 8.47 5.29
C LEU A 45 1.73 8.17 6.64
N LEU A 46 2.49 7.98 7.71
CA LEU A 46 1.96 7.70 9.06
C LEU A 46 1.16 8.88 9.66
N LEU A 47 1.29 10.09 9.14
CA LEU A 47 0.46 11.23 9.55
C LEU A 47 -0.92 11.23 8.90
N LEU A 48 -1.13 10.47 7.82
CA LEU A 48 -2.44 10.33 7.20
C LEU A 48 -3.37 9.49 8.10
N LEU A 49 -4.65 9.82 8.13
CA LEU A 49 -5.63 9.05 8.90
C LEU A 49 -5.80 7.63 8.38
N SER A 50 -5.74 7.47 7.06
CA SER A 50 -5.80 6.16 6.39
C SER A 50 -4.66 5.22 6.74
N SER A 51 -3.53 5.72 7.22
CA SER A 51 -2.36 4.92 7.55
C SER A 51 -2.56 3.99 8.76
N ARG A 52 -3.62 4.18 9.53
CA ARG A 52 -3.94 3.34 10.70
C ARG A 52 -4.02 1.86 10.32
N SER A 53 -4.68 1.56 9.20
CA SER A 53 -4.85 0.19 8.70
C SER A 53 -3.54 -0.50 8.30
N ILE A 54 -2.52 0.27 7.90
CA ILE A 54 -1.24 -0.26 7.40
C ILE A 54 -0.08 -0.11 8.37
N ALA A 55 -0.30 0.55 9.51
CA ALA A 55 0.76 0.78 10.50
C ALA A 55 1.42 -0.54 10.97
N GLY A 56 0.63 -1.62 11.10
CA GLY A 56 1.14 -2.95 11.41
C GLY A 56 2.10 -3.49 10.35
N CYS A 57 1.78 -3.34 9.07
CA CYS A 57 2.67 -3.78 7.98
C CYS A 57 3.97 -2.97 7.96
N ILE A 58 3.89 -1.65 8.17
CA ILE A 58 5.09 -0.80 8.27
C ILE A 58 5.93 -1.22 9.48
N LEU A 59 5.31 -1.50 10.62
CA LEU A 59 6.00 -2.00 11.82
C LEU A 59 6.72 -3.33 11.55
N ASN A 60 6.04 -4.28 10.91
CA ASN A 60 6.62 -5.57 10.53
C ASN A 60 7.78 -5.39 9.55
N SER A 61 7.70 -4.44 8.61
CA SER A 61 8.79 -4.14 7.68
C SER A 61 10.04 -3.64 8.40
N LEU A 62 9.89 -2.84 9.47
CA LEU A 62 10.99 -2.35 10.29
C LEU A 62 11.68 -3.47 11.08
N GLN A 63 10.93 -4.48 11.49
CA GLN A 63 11.41 -5.59 12.30
C GLN A 63 11.93 -6.77 11.47
N SER A 64 11.62 -6.81 10.17
CA SER A 64 12.00 -7.92 9.32
C SER A 64 13.51 -8.00 9.11
N PRO A 65 14.14 -9.17 9.29
CA PRO A 65 15.57 -9.35 9.04
C PRO A 65 15.92 -9.38 7.54
N LEU A 66 15.00 -9.83 6.70
CA LEU A 66 15.20 -10.03 5.26
C LEU A 66 14.55 -8.90 4.46
N VAL A 67 15.26 -8.42 3.47
CA VAL A 67 14.81 -7.31 2.62
C VAL A 67 13.61 -7.68 1.75
N GLU A 68 13.51 -8.94 1.33
CA GLU A 68 12.37 -9.48 0.58
C GLU A 68 11.08 -9.43 1.39
N TYR A 69 11.17 -9.70 2.71
CA TYR A 69 10.02 -9.58 3.60
C TYR A 69 9.62 -8.12 3.84
N VAL A 70 10.59 -7.18 3.83
CA VAL A 70 10.28 -5.74 3.84
C VAL A 70 9.41 -5.40 2.63
N PHE A 71 9.83 -5.85 1.44
CA PHE A 71 9.05 -5.66 0.21
C PHE A 71 7.64 -6.24 0.33
N LEU A 72 7.48 -7.48 0.83
CA LEU A 72 6.16 -8.10 1.02
C LEU A 72 5.27 -7.31 1.97
N GLN A 73 5.80 -6.81 3.08
CA GLN A 73 5.04 -6.01 4.04
C GLN A 73 4.57 -4.68 3.43
N LEU A 74 5.41 -4.02 2.63
CA LEU A 74 5.03 -2.82 1.91
C LEU A 74 4.01 -3.13 0.80
N TYR A 75 4.16 -4.26 0.11
CA TYR A 75 3.18 -4.72 -0.88
C TYR A 75 1.81 -4.96 -0.23
N GLN A 76 1.74 -5.57 0.95
CA GLN A 76 0.50 -5.76 1.70
C GLN A 76 -0.23 -4.44 1.95
N CYS A 77 0.49 -3.32 2.15
CA CYS A 77 -0.14 -2.01 2.26
C CYS A 77 -0.94 -1.64 0.99
N ILE A 78 -0.52 -2.10 -0.20
CA ILE A 78 -1.27 -1.89 -1.44
C ILE A 78 -2.44 -2.87 -1.54
N GLU A 79 -2.25 -4.13 -1.11
CA GLU A 79 -3.32 -5.15 -1.12
C GLU A 79 -4.55 -4.71 -0.31
N TYR A 80 -4.35 -3.97 0.80
CA TYR A 80 -5.47 -3.38 1.56
C TYR A 80 -6.39 -2.51 0.72
N LEU A 81 -5.89 -1.92 -0.36
CA LEU A 81 -6.66 -1.04 -1.23
C LEU A 81 -7.44 -1.79 -2.32
N PHE A 82 -7.18 -3.08 -2.55
CA PHE A 82 -7.83 -3.83 -3.63
C PHE A 82 -9.35 -3.89 -3.47
N ARG A 83 -9.82 -4.19 -2.26
CA ARG A 83 -11.26 -4.24 -1.95
C ARG A 83 -11.90 -2.86 -1.96
N LEU A 84 -11.20 -1.85 -1.45
CA LEU A 84 -11.66 -0.48 -1.49
C LEU A 84 -11.91 0.01 -2.90
N ASN A 85 -10.96 -0.22 -3.79
CA ASN A 85 -11.10 0.17 -5.19
C ASN A 85 -12.31 -0.49 -5.85
N SER A 86 -12.59 -1.75 -5.50
CA SER A 86 -13.81 -2.45 -5.94
C SER A 86 -15.08 -1.79 -5.40
N CYS A 87 -15.08 -1.34 -4.15
CA CYS A 87 -16.22 -0.63 -3.56
C CYS A 87 -16.47 0.72 -4.26
N PHE A 88 -15.43 1.50 -4.52
CA PHE A 88 -15.55 2.77 -5.22
C PHE A 88 -16.01 2.59 -6.67
N THR A 89 -15.47 1.60 -7.36
CA THR A 89 -15.90 1.28 -8.73
C THR A 89 -17.37 0.90 -8.78
N LEU A 90 -17.85 0.04 -7.87
CA LEU A 90 -19.26 -0.33 -7.77
C LEU A 90 -20.14 0.88 -7.47
N SER A 91 -19.74 1.72 -6.51
CA SER A 91 -20.48 2.92 -6.16
C SER A 91 -20.59 3.87 -7.35
N ALA A 92 -19.47 4.15 -8.03
CA ALA A 92 -19.41 5.09 -9.15
C ALA A 92 -20.18 4.59 -10.38
N VAL A 93 -20.04 3.30 -10.76
CA VAL A 93 -20.61 2.73 -11.98
C VAL A 93 -22.12 2.49 -11.83
N HIS A 94 -22.56 2.07 -10.66
CA HIS A 94 -23.96 1.66 -10.45
C HIS A 94 -24.78 2.69 -9.65
N GLY A 95 -24.18 3.81 -9.23
CA GLY A 95 -24.87 4.81 -8.40
C GLY A 95 -25.32 4.25 -7.04
N ILE A 96 -24.65 3.19 -6.56
CA ILE A 96 -24.97 2.54 -5.30
C ILE A 96 -24.25 3.30 -4.19
N ASP A 97 -24.96 3.50 -3.07
CA ASP A 97 -24.35 4.07 -1.87
C ASP A 97 -23.10 3.27 -1.45
N LEU A 98 -22.05 3.97 -1.02
CA LEU A 98 -20.76 3.37 -0.68
C LEU A 98 -20.90 2.28 0.39
N SER A 99 -21.75 2.50 1.40
CA SER A 99 -22.03 1.50 2.44
C SER A 99 -22.60 0.19 1.85
N LYS A 100 -23.52 0.28 0.91
CA LYS A 100 -24.07 -0.90 0.20
C LYS A 100 -23.03 -1.55 -0.70
N SER A 101 -22.18 -0.76 -1.36
CA SER A 101 -21.09 -1.28 -2.18
C SER A 101 -20.09 -2.11 -1.35
N ILE A 102 -19.81 -1.67 -0.13
CA ILE A 102 -18.97 -2.41 0.82
C ILE A 102 -19.65 -3.75 1.19
N ASP A 103 -20.95 -3.74 1.52
CA ASP A 103 -21.67 -4.98 1.87
C ASP A 103 -21.68 -5.97 0.69
N ILE A 104 -21.82 -5.48 -0.55
CA ILE A 104 -21.77 -6.32 -1.75
C ILE A 104 -20.37 -6.90 -1.96
N VAL A 105 -19.30 -6.10 -1.82
CA VAL A 105 -17.91 -6.57 -1.99
C VAL A 105 -17.53 -7.57 -0.93
N LEU A 106 -17.98 -7.39 0.33
CA LEU A 106 -17.74 -8.34 1.43
C LEU A 106 -18.54 -9.65 1.27
N ALA A 107 -19.80 -9.57 0.78
CA ALA A 107 -20.66 -10.73 0.61
C ALA A 107 -20.31 -11.58 -0.62
N HIS A 108 -19.74 -10.96 -1.64
CA HIS A 108 -19.35 -11.60 -2.89
C HIS A 108 -17.82 -11.54 -3.03
N GLU A 109 -17.19 -12.73 -3.06
CA GLU A 109 -15.80 -12.81 -3.50
C GLU A 109 -15.73 -12.40 -4.98
N PHE A 110 -15.54 -11.11 -5.23
CA PHE A 110 -15.21 -10.66 -6.57
C PHE A 110 -13.85 -11.23 -6.96
N LYS A 111 -13.85 -12.24 -7.81
CA LYS A 111 -12.64 -12.87 -8.37
C LYS A 111 -12.00 -11.97 -9.44
N ILE A 112 -11.59 -10.77 -9.03
CA ILE A 112 -10.68 -9.98 -9.84
C ILE A 112 -9.28 -10.54 -9.55
N SER A 113 -8.49 -10.77 -10.59
CA SER A 113 -7.13 -11.27 -10.36
C SER A 113 -6.33 -10.25 -9.53
N GLU A 114 -5.43 -10.74 -8.70
CA GLU A 114 -4.58 -9.87 -7.87
C GLU A 114 -3.74 -8.92 -8.72
N SER A 115 -3.23 -9.40 -9.87
CA SER A 115 -2.48 -8.58 -10.83
C SER A 115 -3.31 -7.46 -11.44
N ASP A 116 -4.59 -7.72 -11.77
CA ASP A 116 -5.50 -6.70 -12.31
C ASP A 116 -5.87 -5.67 -11.26
N ASN A 117 -6.08 -6.10 -10.01
CA ASN A 117 -6.32 -5.19 -8.90
C ASN A 117 -5.12 -4.27 -8.66
N LEU A 118 -3.91 -4.84 -8.63
CA LEU A 118 -2.67 -4.07 -8.47
C LEU A 118 -2.52 -3.03 -9.59
N TYR A 119 -2.69 -3.46 -10.85
CA TYR A 119 -2.64 -2.55 -11.99
C TYR A 119 -3.63 -1.39 -11.85
N ARG A 120 -4.89 -1.68 -11.51
CA ARG A 120 -5.93 -0.66 -11.33
C ARG A 120 -5.59 0.32 -10.21
N VAL A 121 -5.23 -0.19 -9.02
CA VAL A 121 -4.88 0.66 -7.88
C VAL A 121 -3.72 1.59 -8.24
N ILE A 122 -2.67 1.07 -8.87
CA ILE A 122 -1.52 1.87 -9.27
C ILE A 122 -1.90 2.88 -10.36
N LYS A 123 -2.60 2.45 -11.42
CA LYS A 123 -2.98 3.32 -12.55
C LYS A 123 -3.89 4.45 -12.13
N GLU A 124 -4.85 4.17 -11.26
CA GLU A 124 -5.84 5.16 -10.83
C GLU A 124 -5.29 6.11 -9.77
N ASN A 125 -4.30 5.70 -8.97
CA ASN A 125 -3.94 6.43 -7.77
C ASN A 125 -2.47 6.86 -7.68
N ALA A 126 -1.53 6.18 -8.33
CA ALA A 126 -0.14 6.57 -8.29
C ALA A 126 0.14 7.78 -9.20
N ALA A 127 1.00 8.70 -8.74
CA ALA A 127 1.47 9.80 -9.56
C ALA A 127 2.41 9.30 -10.66
N GLN A 128 2.32 9.87 -11.86
CA GLN A 128 3.19 9.49 -12.99
C GLN A 128 4.68 9.58 -12.63
N ALA A 129 5.08 10.61 -11.88
CA ALA A 129 6.47 10.77 -11.48
C ALA A 129 7.02 9.60 -10.66
N THR A 130 6.20 8.96 -9.79
CA THR A 130 6.61 7.78 -9.01
C THR A 130 6.73 6.55 -9.90
N ILE A 131 5.88 6.43 -10.93
CA ILE A 131 5.97 5.37 -11.95
C ILE A 131 7.24 5.55 -12.78
N ASP A 132 7.55 6.76 -13.21
CA ASP A 132 8.77 7.06 -13.98
C ASP A 132 10.04 6.76 -13.16
N ASN A 133 10.02 6.99 -11.85
CA ASN A 133 11.10 6.61 -10.96
C ASN A 133 11.25 5.09 -10.87
N PHE A 134 10.15 4.36 -10.74
CA PHE A 134 10.17 2.90 -10.69
C PHE A 134 10.66 2.28 -12.01
N LEU A 135 10.29 2.86 -13.15
CA LEU A 135 10.75 2.39 -14.47
C LEU A 135 12.27 2.41 -14.64
N LYS A 136 12.97 3.32 -13.96
CA LYS A 136 14.44 3.42 -14.04
C LYS A 136 15.16 2.20 -13.43
N ILE A 137 14.49 1.46 -12.57
CA ILE A 137 15.05 0.28 -11.89
C ILE A 137 14.59 -1.05 -12.51
N LEU A 138 13.65 -1.00 -13.45
CA LEU A 138 13.23 -2.21 -14.17
C LEU A 138 14.36 -2.77 -15.02
N PRO A 139 14.52 -4.10 -15.09
CA PRO A 139 15.42 -4.71 -16.05
C PRO A 139 14.91 -4.47 -17.47
N GLY A 140 15.72 -3.82 -18.30
CA GLY A 140 15.41 -3.51 -19.70
C GLY A 140 14.85 -2.12 -19.93
N THR A 141 14.87 -1.69 -21.20
CA THR A 141 14.30 -0.40 -21.64
C THR A 141 12.85 -0.58 -22.06
N PRO A 142 11.93 0.30 -21.60
CA PRO A 142 10.55 0.28 -22.04
C PRO A 142 10.47 0.46 -23.57
N GLU A 143 9.64 -0.35 -24.23
CA GLU A 143 9.32 -0.12 -25.64
C GLU A 143 8.53 1.18 -25.82
N ALA A 144 8.76 1.89 -26.90
CA ALA A 144 7.97 3.07 -27.24
C ALA A 144 6.50 2.65 -27.39
N ASN A 145 5.59 3.27 -26.62
CA ASN A 145 4.15 2.97 -26.49
C ASN A 145 3.74 1.85 -25.53
N SER A 146 4.63 1.30 -24.72
CA SER A 146 4.21 0.39 -23.65
C SER A 146 3.43 1.11 -22.53
N ASP A 147 2.41 0.46 -21.97
CA ASP A 147 1.71 0.96 -20.78
C ASP A 147 2.66 0.85 -19.57
N THR A 148 3.21 1.99 -19.16
CA THR A 148 4.19 2.09 -18.08
C THR A 148 3.64 1.62 -16.73
N TYR A 149 2.35 1.87 -16.47
CA TYR A 149 1.67 1.38 -15.28
C TYR A 149 1.57 -0.14 -15.26
N ASN A 150 1.27 -0.74 -16.42
CA ASN A 150 1.21 -2.20 -16.54
C ASN A 150 2.61 -2.83 -16.37
N MET A 151 3.65 -2.21 -16.88
CA MET A 151 5.03 -2.70 -16.70
C MET A 151 5.42 -2.71 -15.23
N VAL A 152 5.19 -1.60 -14.51
CA VAL A 152 5.52 -1.47 -13.09
C VAL A 152 4.69 -2.44 -12.25
N SER A 153 3.38 -2.49 -12.44
CA SER A 153 2.50 -3.38 -11.68
C SER A 153 2.82 -4.86 -11.93
N SER A 154 3.09 -5.25 -13.17
CA SER A 154 3.47 -6.62 -13.52
C SER A 154 4.81 -7.02 -12.89
N TYR A 155 5.78 -6.11 -12.83
CA TYR A 155 7.05 -6.40 -12.17
C TYR A 155 6.89 -6.56 -10.66
N ILE A 156 6.18 -5.63 -9.99
CA ILE A 156 5.89 -5.72 -8.57
C ILE A 156 5.16 -7.03 -8.25
N TYR A 157 4.16 -7.41 -9.05
CA TYR A 157 3.41 -8.64 -8.86
C TYR A 157 4.29 -9.89 -9.01
N ARG A 158 5.17 -9.93 -10.04
CA ARG A 158 6.11 -11.05 -10.24
C ARG A 158 7.07 -11.20 -9.05
N LEU A 159 7.66 -10.11 -8.57
CA LEU A 159 8.52 -10.13 -7.38
C LEU A 159 7.77 -10.69 -6.16
N ARG A 160 6.56 -10.21 -5.92
CA ARG A 160 5.71 -10.72 -4.83
C ARG A 160 5.45 -12.22 -4.95
N CYS A 161 5.10 -12.69 -6.14
CA CYS A 161 4.86 -14.11 -6.39
C CYS A 161 6.13 -14.94 -6.19
N SER A 162 7.27 -14.47 -6.69
CA SER A 162 8.55 -15.15 -6.55
C SER A 162 8.96 -15.31 -5.09
N ILE A 163 8.80 -14.26 -4.28
CA ILE A 163 9.11 -14.30 -2.85
C ILE A 163 8.12 -15.20 -2.10
N ALA A 164 6.80 -14.99 -2.29
CA ALA A 164 5.77 -15.70 -1.54
C ALA A 164 5.73 -17.21 -1.83
N HIS A 165 6.09 -17.63 -3.05
CA HIS A 165 6.08 -19.02 -3.46
C HIS A 165 7.46 -19.66 -3.51
N LEU A 166 8.49 -18.96 -3.03
CA LEU A 166 9.90 -19.42 -3.06
C LEU A 166 10.35 -19.87 -4.47
N ARG A 167 9.79 -19.25 -5.51
CA ARG A 167 10.11 -19.53 -6.91
C ARG A 167 11.29 -18.69 -7.36
N TYR A 168 12.46 -18.97 -6.80
CA TYR A 168 13.70 -18.26 -7.14
C TYR A 168 14.16 -18.43 -8.60
N GLU A 169 13.55 -19.36 -9.33
CA GLU A 169 13.96 -19.70 -10.71
C GLU A 169 13.33 -18.79 -11.79
N GLN A 170 12.25 -18.09 -11.51
CA GLN A 170 11.53 -17.32 -12.54
C GLN A 170 11.98 -15.85 -12.67
N ASP A 171 12.34 -15.23 -11.56
CA ASP A 171 12.98 -13.91 -11.54
C ASP A 171 14.21 -14.06 -10.68
N ASP A 172 15.35 -13.67 -11.19
CA ASP A 172 16.60 -13.75 -10.44
C ASP A 172 16.57 -12.71 -9.31
N ILE A 173 15.88 -13.09 -8.21
CA ILE A 173 15.72 -12.26 -7.00
C ILE A 173 17.08 -11.81 -6.47
N SER A 174 18.15 -12.57 -6.75
CA SER A 174 19.50 -12.26 -6.34
C SER A 174 20.06 -11.02 -7.04
N ASN A 175 19.52 -10.66 -8.21
CA ASN A 175 19.98 -9.50 -9.00
C ASN A 175 19.07 -8.26 -8.82
N VAL A 176 18.06 -8.32 -7.94
CA VAL A 176 17.20 -7.16 -7.65
C VAL A 176 17.96 -6.14 -6.83
N ASP A 177 18.00 -4.91 -7.29
CA ASP A 177 18.43 -3.77 -6.50
C ASP A 177 17.35 -3.43 -5.46
N TRP A 178 17.37 -4.15 -4.34
CA TRP A 178 16.35 -4.04 -3.31
C TRP A 178 16.25 -2.66 -2.67
N GLU A 179 17.35 -1.95 -2.55
CA GLU A 179 17.34 -0.60 -1.96
C GLU A 179 16.53 0.35 -2.83
N ASN A 180 16.83 0.40 -4.13
CA ASN A 180 16.09 1.23 -5.07
C ASN A 180 14.66 0.72 -5.29
N CYS A 181 14.45 -0.59 -5.31
CA CYS A 181 13.11 -1.19 -5.45
C CYS A 181 12.20 -0.81 -4.26
N ILE A 182 12.69 -0.92 -3.04
CA ILE A 182 11.94 -0.53 -1.84
C ILE A 182 11.68 0.98 -1.82
N THR A 183 12.67 1.79 -2.17
CA THR A 183 12.51 3.25 -2.26
C THR A 183 11.39 3.62 -3.22
N ALA A 184 11.42 3.09 -4.44
CA ALA A 184 10.40 3.38 -5.45
C ALA A 184 9.00 2.83 -5.06
N LEU A 185 8.95 1.67 -4.37
CA LEU A 185 7.70 1.13 -3.84
C LEU A 185 7.10 2.03 -2.74
N ILE A 186 7.93 2.59 -1.85
CA ILE A 186 7.51 3.55 -0.83
C ILE A 186 6.96 4.82 -1.48
N GLU A 187 7.61 5.35 -2.51
CA GLU A 187 7.12 6.51 -3.25
C GLU A 187 5.74 6.26 -3.87
N ILE A 188 5.54 5.10 -4.52
CA ILE A 188 4.25 4.69 -5.06
C ILE A 188 3.21 4.60 -3.95
N LEU A 189 3.54 3.92 -2.85
CA LEU A 189 2.65 3.75 -1.70
C LEU A 189 2.21 5.09 -1.11
N CYS A 190 3.16 6.01 -0.86
CA CYS A 190 2.86 7.34 -0.36
C CYS A 190 1.96 8.13 -1.32
N SER A 191 2.22 8.05 -2.62
CA SER A 191 1.41 8.71 -3.65
C SER A 191 -0.04 8.20 -3.64
N ILE A 192 -0.23 6.89 -3.58
CA ILE A 192 -1.55 6.26 -3.55
C ILE A 192 -2.33 6.68 -2.29
N TYR A 193 -1.71 6.54 -1.12
CA TYR A 193 -2.39 6.87 0.15
C TYR A 193 -2.70 8.35 0.29
N GLN A 194 -1.83 9.24 -0.18
CA GLN A 194 -2.10 10.69 -0.21
C GLN A 194 -3.33 11.01 -1.06
N LYS A 195 -3.51 10.32 -2.20
CA LYS A 195 -4.68 10.51 -3.06
C LYS A 195 -5.95 9.92 -2.46
N CYS A 196 -5.85 8.71 -1.90
CA CYS A 196 -7.01 7.97 -1.39
C CYS A 196 -7.36 8.30 0.06
N ASP A 197 -6.61 9.15 0.78
CA ASP A 197 -6.77 9.35 2.22
C ASP A 197 -8.21 9.70 2.61
N LYS A 198 -8.84 10.64 1.91
CA LYS A 198 -10.23 11.05 2.18
C LYS A 198 -11.23 9.91 1.96
N ASP A 199 -11.06 9.18 0.89
CA ASP A 199 -11.96 8.09 0.49
C ASP A 199 -11.85 6.93 1.49
N ILE A 200 -10.62 6.58 1.88
CA ILE A 200 -10.36 5.55 2.90
C ILE A 200 -11.01 5.96 4.23
N VAL A 201 -10.82 7.21 4.64
CA VAL A 201 -11.40 7.75 5.87
C VAL A 201 -12.94 7.72 5.81
N GLU A 202 -13.56 8.01 4.67
CA GLU A 202 -15.01 7.94 4.51
C GLU A 202 -15.53 6.52 4.65
N VAL A 203 -14.86 5.53 4.06
CA VAL A 203 -15.18 4.11 4.22
C VAL A 203 -15.04 3.68 5.68
N CYS A 204 -13.96 4.09 6.35
CA CYS A 204 -13.76 3.78 7.77
C CYS A 204 -14.84 4.37 8.67
N LYS A 205 -15.39 5.55 8.33
CA LYS A 205 -16.53 6.15 9.05
C LYS A 205 -17.83 5.36 8.90
N SER A 206 -18.04 4.76 7.74
CA SER A 206 -19.28 4.00 7.44
C SER A 206 -19.31 2.61 8.07
N LYS A 207 -18.16 2.06 8.47
CA LYS A 207 -18.02 0.72 9.07
C LYS A 207 -17.27 0.81 10.40
N ARG A 208 -17.75 0.07 11.41
CA ARG A 208 -17.19 0.06 12.77
C ARG A 208 -15.84 -0.67 12.88
N SER A 209 -15.42 -1.43 11.89
CA SER A 209 -14.16 -2.16 11.91
C SER A 209 -13.60 -2.31 10.51
N TRP A 210 -12.39 -1.80 10.32
CA TRP A 210 -11.61 -1.96 9.11
C TRP A 210 -11.16 -3.42 8.89
N THR A 211 -11.03 -4.19 9.96
CA THR A 211 -10.70 -5.61 9.91
C THR A 211 -11.73 -6.44 9.13
N GLU A 212 -13.00 -6.00 9.07
CA GLU A 212 -14.03 -6.67 8.28
C GLU A 212 -13.83 -6.50 6.76
N ILE A 213 -13.07 -5.46 6.35
CA ILE A 213 -12.79 -5.18 4.94
C ILE A 213 -11.49 -5.88 4.47
N SER A 214 -10.58 -6.17 5.40
CA SER A 214 -9.23 -6.71 5.10
C SER A 214 -9.11 -8.23 5.21
N ILE A 215 -10.16 -8.94 5.58
CA ILE A 215 -10.24 -10.40 5.58
C ILE A 215 -10.96 -10.83 4.31
#